data_700c7f03e09fd38990d1358e7ab850a6
#
_entry.id   700c7f03e09fd38990d1358e7ab850a6
#
_cell.length_a   1.000
_cell.length_b   1.000
_cell.length_c   1.000
_cell.angle_alpha   90.00
_cell.angle_beta   90.00
_cell.angle_gamma   90.00
#
_symmetry.space_group_name_H-M   'P 1'
#
loop_
_entity.id
_entity.type
_entity.pdbx_description
1 polymer ?
#
loop_
_entity_poly.entity_id
_entity_poly.type
_entity_poly.pdbx_seq_one_letter_code
_entity_poly.pdbx_strand_id
1 'polypeptide(L)'
;MRLPTLKVLTHNGKFHTDDVFACATLCLMLESKRESYEIIRTRDEEIVRNGDYVFDVGGLYEPDNNKFDHHQLGGAGKRENGIEYASFGLVWSKYGSELCGSKKVADYVDEKMIASIDAEDNGVDIFATTHDNILPYSIWNITRAFLPTWKEGENELDKIFLEVVDFAKKILQREITRAKAKDEAEILVEKACESAVDKRLIILD
;
A
#
# COMPACT_ATOMS: atom_id res chain seq x y z
N MET A 1 16.78 20.79 -19.65
CA MET A 1 16.34 21.25 -18.32
C MET A 1 16.21 20.03 -17.43
N ARG A 2 16.80 20.02 -16.23
CA ARG A 2 16.50 18.96 -15.25
C ARG A 2 15.07 19.22 -14.75
N LEU A 3 14.24 18.20 -14.75
CA LEU A 3 12.92 18.27 -14.10
C LEU A 3 13.14 18.50 -12.60
N PRO A 4 12.26 19.25 -11.93
CA PRO A 4 12.34 19.42 -10.48
C PRO A 4 12.21 18.05 -9.81
N THR A 5 12.94 17.85 -8.72
CA THR A 5 12.83 16.65 -7.89
C THR A 5 11.57 16.77 -7.03
N LEU A 6 10.64 15.82 -7.16
CA LEU A 6 9.39 15.78 -6.40
C LEU A 6 9.64 15.35 -4.95
N LYS A 7 8.92 15.96 -4.02
CA LYS A 7 9.03 15.67 -2.59
C LYS A 7 7.93 14.73 -2.14
N VAL A 8 8.32 13.53 -1.72
CA VAL A 8 7.46 12.49 -1.17
C VAL A 8 7.65 12.48 0.35
N LEU A 9 6.64 12.92 1.11
CA LEU A 9 6.76 13.20 2.54
C LEU A 9 5.90 12.29 3.37
N THR A 10 6.49 11.80 4.48
CA THR A 10 5.78 11.15 5.57
C THR A 10 6.37 11.56 6.93
N HIS A 11 5.79 11.09 8.02
CA HIS A 11 6.29 11.37 9.36
C HIS A 11 7.66 10.74 9.63
N ASN A 12 8.44 11.34 10.52
CA ASN A 12 9.66 10.76 11.08
C ASN A 12 9.35 9.95 12.36
N GLY A 13 10.38 9.31 12.90
CA GLY A 13 10.27 8.41 14.04
C GLY A 13 9.97 6.96 13.61
N LYS A 14 9.31 6.19 14.47
CA LYS A 14 8.95 4.81 14.15
C LYS A 14 7.93 4.80 13.02
N PHE A 15 8.17 3.94 12.06
CA PHE A 15 7.30 3.74 10.91
C PHE A 15 6.36 2.54 11.14
N HIS A 16 5.27 2.50 10.39
CA HIS A 16 4.26 1.44 10.38
C HIS A 16 4.27 0.72 9.03
N THR A 17 3.39 -0.25 8.88
CA THR A 17 3.30 -0.98 7.61
C THR A 17 2.61 -0.14 6.53
N ASP A 18 1.61 0.65 6.92
CA ASP A 18 0.83 1.47 5.99
C ASP A 18 1.66 2.59 5.36
N ASP A 19 2.44 3.38 6.14
CA ASP A 19 3.30 4.43 5.61
C ASP A 19 4.41 3.86 4.70
N VAL A 20 4.98 2.70 5.05
CA VAL A 20 5.95 1.99 4.21
C VAL A 20 5.36 1.59 2.86
N PHE A 21 4.16 0.99 2.84
CA PHE A 21 3.52 0.56 1.60
C PHE A 21 2.90 1.72 0.82
N ALA A 22 2.43 2.78 1.47
CA ALA A 22 2.05 4.03 0.83
C ALA A 22 3.23 4.65 0.09
N CYS A 23 4.40 4.74 0.76
CA CYS A 23 5.64 5.20 0.15
C CYS A 23 6.04 4.33 -1.04
N ALA A 24 6.03 2.99 -0.89
CA ALA A 24 6.35 2.05 -1.96
C ALA A 24 5.45 2.24 -3.20
N THR A 25 4.16 2.50 -2.99
CA THR A 25 3.20 2.76 -4.06
C THR A 25 3.53 4.03 -4.82
N LEU A 26 3.81 5.13 -4.10
CA LEU A 26 4.20 6.39 -4.72
C LEU A 26 5.52 6.28 -5.47
N CYS A 27 6.51 5.59 -4.90
CA CYS A 27 7.78 5.33 -5.58
C CYS A 27 7.57 4.58 -6.90
N LEU A 28 6.80 3.48 -6.89
CA LEU A 28 6.52 2.70 -8.10
C LEU A 28 5.78 3.54 -9.16
N MET A 29 4.84 4.38 -8.75
CA MET A 29 4.10 5.27 -9.64
C MET A 29 5.03 6.30 -10.28
N LEU A 30 5.89 6.97 -9.48
CA LEU A 30 6.82 7.97 -9.98
C LEU A 30 7.91 7.36 -10.86
N GLU A 31 8.43 6.18 -10.51
CA GLU A 31 9.39 5.42 -11.31
C GLU A 31 8.79 5.01 -12.67
N SER A 32 7.52 4.62 -12.71
CA SER A 32 6.83 4.29 -13.96
C SER A 32 6.73 5.49 -14.91
N LYS A 33 6.63 6.70 -14.35
CA LYS A 33 6.59 7.98 -15.07
C LYS A 33 7.98 8.55 -15.35
N ARG A 34 9.04 7.90 -14.87
CA ARG A 34 10.43 8.38 -14.93
C ARG A 34 10.64 9.75 -14.26
N GLU A 35 9.85 10.04 -13.23
CA GLU A 35 9.97 11.24 -12.44
C GLU A 35 11.09 11.09 -11.40
N SER A 36 11.80 12.20 -11.14
CA SER A 36 12.82 12.27 -10.09
C SER A 36 12.14 12.65 -8.77
N TYR A 37 12.41 11.93 -7.69
CA TYR A 37 11.83 12.21 -6.39
C TYR A 37 12.86 12.04 -5.26
N GLU A 38 12.55 12.64 -4.12
CA GLU A 38 13.23 12.43 -2.84
C GLU A 38 12.20 12.10 -1.77
N ILE A 39 12.56 11.16 -0.87
CA ILE A 39 11.72 10.80 0.27
C ILE A 39 12.20 11.60 1.47
N ILE A 40 11.30 12.34 2.11
CA ILE A 40 11.57 13.18 3.28
C ILE A 40 10.68 12.71 4.42
N ARG A 41 11.29 12.38 5.57
CA ARG A 41 10.57 12.00 6.78
C ARG A 41 10.64 13.13 7.79
N THR A 42 9.50 13.75 8.09
CA THR A 42 9.44 14.93 8.96
C THR A 42 8.04 15.15 9.52
N ARG A 43 7.95 15.86 10.66
CA ARG A 43 6.71 16.42 11.21
C ARG A 43 6.74 17.96 11.22
N ASP A 44 7.74 18.58 10.57
CA ASP A 44 7.79 20.02 10.40
C ASP A 44 6.65 20.47 9.49
N GLU A 45 5.74 21.28 10.02
CA GLU A 45 4.51 21.70 9.33
C GLU A 45 4.79 22.49 8.06
N GLU A 46 5.85 23.31 8.03
CA GLU A 46 6.21 24.11 6.85
C GLU A 46 6.71 23.20 5.72
N ILE A 47 7.55 22.22 6.05
CA ILE A 47 8.05 21.24 5.08
C ILE A 47 6.90 20.37 4.57
N VAL A 48 6.05 19.84 5.47
CA VAL A 48 4.89 19.00 5.14
C VAL A 48 3.93 19.75 4.21
N ARG A 49 3.64 21.01 4.49
CA ARG A 49 2.75 21.83 3.66
C ARG A 49 3.24 21.97 2.21
N ASN A 50 4.56 22.00 2.01
CA ASN A 50 5.21 22.20 0.72
C ASN A 50 5.62 20.89 0.02
N GLY A 51 5.14 19.73 0.48
CA GLY A 51 5.37 18.45 -0.16
C GLY A 51 4.50 18.26 -1.40
N ASP A 52 5.05 17.61 -2.44
CA ASP A 52 4.30 17.27 -3.66
C ASP A 52 3.36 16.08 -3.44
N TYR A 53 3.80 15.12 -2.63
CA TYR A 53 3.04 13.96 -2.16
C TYR A 53 3.24 13.84 -0.66
N VAL A 54 2.16 13.87 0.10
CA VAL A 54 2.19 13.80 1.56
C VAL A 54 1.25 12.71 2.04
N PHE A 55 1.73 11.81 2.86
CA PHE A 55 0.94 10.71 3.39
C PHE A 55 1.30 10.46 4.86
N ASP A 56 0.34 9.99 5.62
CA ASP A 56 0.46 9.62 7.04
C ASP A 56 1.03 10.74 7.94
N VAL A 57 0.84 11.98 7.53
CA VAL A 57 1.24 13.20 8.25
C VAL A 57 0.49 14.41 7.71
N GLY A 58 0.23 15.38 8.58
CA GLY A 58 -0.37 16.67 8.21
C GLY A 58 -1.86 16.79 8.45
N GLY A 59 -2.56 15.69 8.80
CA GLY A 59 -3.98 15.71 9.17
C GLY A 59 -4.95 16.06 8.03
N LEU A 60 -4.55 15.83 6.76
CA LEU A 60 -5.35 16.22 5.61
C LEU A 60 -5.53 15.06 4.62
N TYR A 61 -6.78 14.84 4.22
CA TYR A 61 -7.10 13.99 3.07
C TYR A 61 -7.65 14.85 1.94
N GLU A 62 -6.80 15.19 1.00
CA GLU A 62 -7.08 15.98 -0.20
C GLU A 62 -6.42 15.30 -1.40
N PRO A 63 -7.05 14.26 -1.99
CA PRO A 63 -6.42 13.45 -3.04
C PRO A 63 -6.05 14.28 -4.27
N ASP A 64 -6.79 15.33 -4.62
CA ASP A 64 -6.47 16.20 -5.76
C ASP A 64 -5.16 16.98 -5.54
N ASN A 65 -4.80 17.22 -4.29
CA ASN A 65 -3.57 17.89 -3.86
C ASN A 65 -2.49 16.89 -3.39
N ASN A 66 -2.67 15.58 -3.63
CA ASN A 66 -1.77 14.50 -3.20
C ASN A 66 -1.51 14.48 -1.68
N LYS A 67 -2.54 14.75 -0.87
CA LYS A 67 -2.50 14.66 0.58
C LYS A 67 -3.33 13.46 1.03
N PHE A 68 -2.70 12.51 1.73
CA PHE A 68 -3.26 11.19 2.05
C PHE A 68 -3.03 10.84 3.51
N ASP A 69 -3.49 11.69 4.41
CA ASP A 69 -3.48 11.40 5.85
C ASP A 69 -4.87 10.94 6.30
N HIS A 70 -4.93 10.04 7.28
CA HIS A 70 -6.16 9.49 7.84
C HIS A 70 -6.39 9.86 9.31
N HIS A 71 -5.45 10.60 9.92
CA HIS A 71 -5.48 10.93 11.35
C HIS A 71 -6.44 12.09 11.72
N GLN A 72 -7.11 12.72 10.78
CA GLN A 72 -8.08 13.77 11.06
C GLN A 72 -9.32 13.23 11.78
N LEU A 73 -10.00 14.10 12.52
CA LEU A 73 -11.24 13.74 13.20
C LEU A 73 -12.28 13.19 12.18
N GLY A 74 -12.74 11.97 12.40
CA GLY A 74 -13.67 11.27 11.49
C GLY A 74 -12.99 10.44 10.41
N GLY A 75 -11.65 10.34 10.43
CA GLY A 75 -10.88 9.53 9.48
C GLY A 75 -10.91 10.07 8.05
N ALA A 76 -10.57 9.24 7.09
CA ALA A 76 -10.53 9.56 5.66
C ALA A 76 -11.50 8.70 4.80
N GLY A 77 -12.54 8.19 5.42
CA GLY A 77 -13.53 7.31 4.79
C GLY A 77 -13.24 5.83 5.00
N LYS A 78 -14.13 5.00 4.47
CA LYS A 78 -14.07 3.55 4.65
C LYS A 78 -14.57 2.80 3.42
N ARG A 79 -14.14 1.54 3.28
CA ARG A 79 -14.60 0.62 2.26
C ARG A 79 -16.02 0.12 2.52
N GLU A 80 -16.63 -0.50 1.53
CA GLU A 80 -17.98 -1.09 1.65
C GLU A 80 -18.05 -2.18 2.74
N ASN A 81 -16.94 -2.90 2.97
CA ASN A 81 -16.81 -3.90 4.04
C ASN A 81 -16.64 -3.29 5.44
N GLY A 82 -16.63 -1.95 5.56
CA GLY A 82 -16.54 -1.23 6.81
C GLY A 82 -15.11 -0.94 7.30
N ILE A 83 -14.08 -1.45 6.64
CA ILE A 83 -12.68 -1.16 6.98
C ILE A 83 -12.33 0.27 6.59
N GLU A 84 -11.93 1.06 7.57
CA GLU A 84 -11.47 2.43 7.36
C GLU A 84 -10.15 2.43 6.57
N TYR A 85 -9.95 3.47 5.77
CA TYR A 85 -8.69 3.65 5.06
C TYR A 85 -7.60 4.13 6.02
N ALA A 86 -6.41 3.53 5.92
CA ALA A 86 -5.16 4.14 6.35
C ALA A 86 -4.45 4.76 5.13
N SER A 87 -3.30 5.37 5.33
CA SER A 87 -2.62 6.12 4.27
C SER A 87 -2.29 5.27 3.06
N PHE A 88 -1.98 3.98 3.24
CA PHE A 88 -1.77 3.06 2.12
C PHE A 88 -3.01 2.91 1.24
N GLY A 89 -4.17 2.63 1.84
CA GLY A 89 -5.43 2.52 1.10
C GLY A 89 -5.83 3.81 0.40
N LEU A 90 -5.56 4.98 0.99
CA LEU A 90 -5.81 6.29 0.38
C LEU A 90 -4.94 6.51 -0.86
N VAL A 91 -3.64 6.25 -0.77
CA VAL A 91 -2.70 6.33 -1.90
C VAL A 91 -3.09 5.34 -2.99
N TRP A 92 -3.43 4.10 -2.61
CA TRP A 92 -3.85 3.07 -3.55
C TRP A 92 -5.14 3.42 -4.28
N SER A 93 -6.13 3.96 -3.59
CA SER A 93 -7.41 4.39 -4.19
C SER A 93 -7.20 5.36 -5.35
N LYS A 94 -6.17 6.19 -5.28
CA LYS A 94 -5.83 7.14 -6.34
C LYS A 94 -4.97 6.52 -7.45
N TYR A 95 -3.93 5.77 -7.09
CA TYR A 95 -2.89 5.36 -8.03
C TYR A 95 -2.89 3.87 -8.38
N GLY A 96 -3.63 3.05 -7.64
CA GLY A 96 -3.64 1.59 -7.82
C GLY A 96 -4.10 1.16 -9.21
N SER A 97 -5.15 1.78 -9.75
CA SER A 97 -5.64 1.46 -11.09
C SER A 97 -4.62 1.78 -12.18
N GLU A 98 -3.88 2.88 -12.04
CA GLU A 98 -2.81 3.25 -12.97
C GLU A 98 -1.67 2.24 -12.91
N LEU A 99 -1.20 1.87 -11.72
CA LEU A 99 -0.13 0.89 -11.51
C LEU A 99 -0.51 -0.51 -12.03
N CYS A 100 -1.76 -0.89 -11.80
CA CYS A 100 -2.27 -2.19 -12.25
C CYS A 100 -2.63 -2.20 -13.75
N GLY A 101 -2.89 -1.05 -14.37
CA GLY A 101 -3.44 -0.94 -15.71
C GLY A 101 -4.92 -1.33 -15.81
N SER A 102 -5.57 -1.66 -14.70
CA SER A 102 -6.97 -2.09 -14.61
C SER A 102 -7.51 -1.83 -13.22
N LYS A 103 -8.73 -1.28 -13.14
CA LYS A 103 -9.45 -1.12 -11.87
C LYS A 103 -9.74 -2.47 -11.22
N LYS A 104 -10.17 -3.48 -12.01
CA LYS A 104 -10.47 -4.83 -11.50
C LYS A 104 -9.26 -5.45 -10.80
N VAL A 105 -8.07 -5.32 -11.40
CA VAL A 105 -6.83 -5.81 -10.81
C VAL A 105 -6.47 -5.03 -9.55
N ALA A 106 -6.64 -3.71 -9.55
CA ALA A 106 -6.39 -2.87 -8.39
C ALA A 106 -7.33 -3.19 -7.22
N ASP A 107 -8.63 -3.36 -7.50
CA ASP A 107 -9.63 -3.77 -6.51
C ASP A 107 -9.29 -5.13 -5.88
N TYR A 108 -8.84 -6.10 -6.70
CA TYR A 108 -8.40 -7.41 -6.21
C TYR A 108 -7.18 -7.31 -5.26
N VAL A 109 -6.20 -6.47 -5.58
CA VAL A 109 -5.03 -6.24 -4.70
C VAL A 109 -5.46 -5.53 -3.42
N ASP A 110 -6.36 -4.54 -3.51
CA ASP A 110 -6.92 -3.85 -2.35
C ASP A 110 -7.61 -4.84 -1.40
N GLU A 111 -8.53 -5.63 -1.91
CA GLU A 111 -9.29 -6.62 -1.13
C GLU A 111 -8.38 -7.69 -0.51
N LYS A 112 -7.38 -8.16 -1.26
CA LYS A 112 -6.50 -9.25 -0.84
C LYS A 112 -5.44 -8.83 0.18
N MET A 113 -4.93 -7.60 0.08
CA MET A 113 -3.74 -7.17 0.82
C MET A 113 -3.95 -5.87 1.57
N ILE A 114 -4.41 -4.81 0.88
CA ILE A 114 -4.34 -3.46 1.41
C ILE A 114 -5.35 -3.26 2.53
N ALA A 115 -6.57 -3.76 2.35
CA ALA A 115 -7.60 -3.69 3.38
C ALA A 115 -7.18 -4.32 4.71
N SER A 116 -6.34 -5.37 4.68
CA SER A 116 -5.82 -5.98 5.92
C SER A 116 -4.75 -5.12 6.60
N ILE A 117 -3.93 -4.41 5.83
CA ILE A 117 -2.91 -3.50 6.36
C ILE A 117 -3.59 -2.27 6.97
N ASP A 118 -4.56 -1.68 6.26
CA ASP A 118 -5.35 -0.56 6.76
C ASP A 118 -6.14 -0.94 8.04
N ALA A 119 -6.67 -2.16 8.11
CA ALA A 119 -7.36 -2.65 9.30
C ALA A 119 -6.43 -2.74 10.52
N GLU A 120 -5.24 -3.33 10.34
CA GLU A 120 -4.23 -3.42 11.40
C GLU A 120 -3.79 -2.02 11.88
N ASP A 121 -3.60 -1.08 10.98
CA ASP A 121 -3.19 0.28 11.31
C ASP A 121 -4.28 1.05 12.08
N ASN A 122 -5.54 0.86 11.70
CA ASN A 122 -6.70 1.41 12.40
C ASN A 122 -7.08 0.63 13.67
N GLY A 123 -6.29 -0.37 14.09
CA GLY A 123 -6.51 -1.15 15.30
C GLY A 123 -7.70 -2.09 15.22
N VAL A 124 -8.09 -2.52 14.03
CA VAL A 124 -9.22 -3.45 13.81
C VAL A 124 -8.70 -4.89 13.77
N ASP A 125 -9.17 -5.71 14.70
CA ASP A 125 -8.90 -7.15 14.70
C ASP A 125 -9.68 -7.85 13.59
N ILE A 126 -8.97 -8.36 12.59
CA ILE A 126 -9.56 -9.12 11.47
C ILE A 126 -9.35 -10.64 11.57
N PHE A 127 -8.71 -11.11 12.63
CA PHE A 127 -8.45 -12.53 12.86
C PHE A 127 -9.17 -13.03 14.10
N ALA A 128 -9.77 -14.22 14.00
CA ALA A 128 -10.21 -15.00 15.15
C ALA A 128 -9.23 -16.16 15.35
N THR A 129 -8.68 -16.29 16.57
CA THR A 129 -7.77 -17.39 16.89
C THR A 129 -8.55 -18.64 17.27
N THR A 130 -8.17 -19.78 16.69
CA THR A 130 -8.73 -21.11 17.05
C THR A 130 -7.83 -21.86 18.04
N HIS A 131 -6.64 -21.35 18.30
CA HIS A 131 -5.67 -21.90 19.24
C HIS A 131 -5.18 -20.79 20.15
N ASP A 132 -5.19 -21.03 21.45
CA ASP A 132 -4.78 -20.06 22.46
C ASP A 132 -3.32 -19.64 22.24
N ASN A 133 -3.07 -18.32 22.31
CA ASN A 133 -1.75 -17.69 22.19
C ASN A 133 -1.02 -17.87 20.85
N ILE A 134 -1.70 -18.32 19.79
CA ILE A 134 -1.13 -18.39 18.44
C ILE A 134 -1.82 -17.36 17.56
N LEU A 135 -1.08 -16.30 17.21
CA LEU A 135 -1.50 -15.28 16.26
C LEU A 135 -0.78 -15.47 14.92
N PRO A 136 -1.40 -15.12 13.79
CA PRO A 136 -0.71 -15.07 12.52
C PRO A 136 0.49 -14.11 12.58
N TYR A 137 1.62 -14.52 12.02
CA TYR A 137 2.76 -13.63 11.83
C TYR A 137 2.57 -12.87 10.51
N SER A 138 1.93 -11.71 10.59
CA SER A 138 1.51 -10.90 9.44
C SER A 138 2.65 -10.06 8.86
N ILE A 139 2.37 -9.35 7.76
CA ILE A 139 3.29 -8.38 7.17
C ILE A 139 3.62 -7.25 8.15
N TRP A 140 2.69 -6.89 9.03
CA TRP A 140 2.92 -5.93 10.10
C TRP A 140 4.02 -6.38 11.06
N ASN A 141 4.01 -7.66 11.45
CA ASN A 141 5.07 -8.22 12.29
C ASN A 141 6.42 -8.19 11.58
N ILE A 142 6.43 -8.47 10.26
CA ILE A 142 7.66 -8.43 9.45
C ILE A 142 8.20 -7.01 9.39
N THR A 143 7.36 -6.03 9.04
CA THR A 143 7.74 -4.62 8.97
C THR A 143 8.29 -4.13 10.31
N ARG A 144 7.59 -4.45 11.39
CA ARG A 144 7.98 -4.09 12.75
C ARG A 144 9.28 -4.74 13.22
N ALA A 145 9.62 -5.92 12.71
CA ALA A 145 10.87 -6.61 13.04
C ALA A 145 12.13 -5.86 12.57
N PHE A 146 11.99 -4.92 11.63
CA PHE A 146 13.08 -4.03 11.21
C PHE A 146 13.31 -2.86 12.17
N LEU A 147 12.33 -2.53 13.03
CA LEU A 147 12.48 -1.42 13.96
C LEU A 147 13.54 -1.75 15.03
N PRO A 148 14.41 -0.79 15.35
CA PRO A 148 15.39 -0.99 16.40
C PRO A 148 14.70 -1.19 17.75
N THR A 149 15.31 -2.01 18.58
CA THR A 149 14.90 -2.19 19.97
C THR A 149 15.28 -0.96 20.79
N TRP A 150 14.71 -0.82 21.97
CA TRP A 150 15.07 0.28 22.89
C TRP A 150 16.56 0.32 23.28
N LYS A 151 17.32 -0.77 23.03
CA LYS A 151 18.76 -0.87 23.31
C LYS A 151 19.63 -0.35 22.16
N GLU A 152 19.12 -0.32 20.95
CA GLU A 152 19.89 0.00 19.73
C GLU A 152 19.82 1.48 19.37
N GLY A 153 18.82 2.21 19.91
CA GLY A 153 18.59 3.62 19.59
C GLY A 153 17.92 3.83 18.23
N GLU A 154 17.62 5.08 17.91
CA GLU A 154 16.78 5.44 16.76
C GLU A 154 17.55 6.20 15.65
N ASN A 155 18.89 6.23 15.71
CA ASN A 155 19.69 7.10 14.84
C ASN A 155 19.64 6.72 13.33
N GLU A 156 19.21 5.50 12.97
CA GLU A 156 19.19 5.02 11.60
C GLU A 156 17.79 4.74 11.07
N LEU A 157 16.74 5.22 11.76
CA LEU A 157 15.36 4.94 11.38
C LEU A 157 15.03 5.33 9.94
N ASP A 158 15.55 6.43 9.43
CA ASP A 158 15.29 6.86 8.06
C ASP A 158 15.94 5.93 7.04
N LYS A 159 17.13 5.44 7.34
CA LYS A 159 17.82 4.46 6.48
C LYS A 159 17.07 3.12 6.49
N ILE A 160 16.68 2.64 7.67
CA ILE A 160 15.91 1.40 7.82
C ILE A 160 14.56 1.54 7.09
N PHE A 161 13.88 2.68 7.22
CA PHE A 161 12.65 2.96 6.48
C PHE A 161 12.82 2.76 4.97
N LEU A 162 13.88 3.33 4.38
CA LEU A 162 14.16 3.18 2.94
C LEU A 162 14.43 1.72 2.54
N GLU A 163 15.13 0.95 3.38
CA GLU A 163 15.36 -0.47 3.15
C GLU A 163 14.03 -1.25 3.15
N VAL A 164 13.13 -0.92 4.09
CA VAL A 164 11.82 -1.58 4.18
C VAL A 164 10.89 -1.14 3.05
N VAL A 165 10.97 0.12 2.60
CA VAL A 165 10.27 0.58 1.39
C VAL A 165 10.71 -0.20 0.15
N ASP A 166 12.00 -0.45 -0.03
CA ASP A 166 12.50 -1.27 -1.14
C ASP A 166 12.02 -2.73 -1.06
N PHE A 167 11.89 -3.27 0.14
CA PHE A 167 11.28 -4.59 0.37
C PHE A 167 9.79 -4.57 0.02
N ALA A 168 9.05 -3.57 0.48
CA ALA A 168 7.62 -3.39 0.19
C ALA A 168 7.33 -3.23 -1.31
N LYS A 169 8.18 -2.48 -2.04
CA LYS A 169 8.09 -2.36 -3.50
C LYS A 169 8.13 -3.72 -4.19
N LYS A 170 9.05 -4.60 -3.78
CA LYS A 170 9.17 -5.95 -4.35
C LYS A 170 7.93 -6.80 -4.10
N ILE A 171 7.37 -6.73 -2.89
CA ILE A 171 6.13 -7.44 -2.54
C ILE A 171 4.99 -6.91 -3.41
N LEU A 172 4.78 -5.60 -3.42
CA LEU A 172 3.68 -4.98 -4.14
C LEU A 172 3.73 -5.27 -5.65
N GLN A 173 4.91 -5.18 -6.27
CA GLN A 173 5.12 -5.55 -7.67
C GLN A 173 4.74 -7.02 -7.93
N ARG A 174 5.08 -7.93 -7.01
CA ARG A 174 4.73 -9.35 -7.15
C ARG A 174 3.24 -9.58 -6.98
N GLU A 175 2.58 -8.91 -6.03
CA GLU A 175 1.13 -9.03 -5.86
C GLU A 175 0.37 -8.46 -7.07
N ILE A 176 0.81 -7.32 -7.62
CA ILE A 176 0.26 -6.78 -8.87
C ILE A 176 0.44 -7.77 -10.04
N THR A 177 1.64 -8.36 -10.18
CA THR A 177 1.92 -9.34 -11.24
C THR A 177 1.02 -10.57 -11.11
N ARG A 178 0.83 -11.08 -9.89
CA ARG A 178 -0.04 -12.23 -9.62
C ARG A 178 -1.51 -11.91 -9.89
N ALA A 179 -1.93 -10.71 -9.52
CA ALA A 179 -3.30 -10.27 -9.77
C ALA A 179 -3.61 -10.14 -11.26
N LYS A 180 -2.66 -9.60 -12.05
CA LYS A 180 -2.77 -9.55 -13.52
C LYS A 180 -2.86 -10.94 -14.13
N ALA A 181 -1.97 -11.85 -13.74
CA ALA A 181 -1.99 -13.22 -14.25
C ALA A 181 -3.29 -13.97 -13.88
N LYS A 182 -3.86 -13.68 -12.69
CA LYS A 182 -5.17 -14.22 -12.31
C LYS A 182 -6.28 -13.68 -13.19
N ASP A 183 -6.32 -12.37 -13.45
CA ASP A 183 -7.32 -11.74 -14.33
C ASP A 183 -7.26 -12.30 -15.76
N GLU A 184 -6.05 -12.47 -16.30
CA GLU A 184 -5.83 -13.13 -17.61
C GLU A 184 -6.31 -14.58 -17.61
N ALA A 185 -6.03 -15.34 -16.56
CA ALA A 185 -6.48 -16.73 -16.43
C ALA A 185 -8.02 -16.84 -16.34
N GLU A 186 -8.68 -15.93 -15.63
CA GLU A 186 -10.15 -15.88 -15.58
C GLU A 186 -10.75 -15.72 -16.97
N ILE A 187 -10.21 -14.82 -17.79
CA ILE A 187 -10.67 -14.61 -19.17
C ILE A 187 -10.50 -15.88 -20.03
N LEU A 188 -9.37 -16.60 -19.86
CA LEU A 188 -9.14 -17.86 -20.58
C LEU A 188 -10.15 -18.94 -20.16
N VAL A 189 -10.39 -19.07 -18.86
CA VAL A 189 -11.36 -20.04 -18.32
C VAL A 189 -12.78 -19.70 -18.81
N GLU A 190 -13.19 -18.45 -18.77
CA GLU A 190 -14.50 -18.00 -19.24
C GLU A 190 -14.70 -18.36 -20.72
N LYS A 191 -13.74 -18.05 -21.60
CA LYS A 191 -13.78 -18.41 -23.01
C LYS A 191 -13.87 -19.91 -23.24
N ALA A 192 -13.07 -20.69 -22.50
CA ALA A 192 -13.12 -22.16 -22.60
C ALA A 192 -14.46 -22.70 -22.11
N CYS A 193 -15.03 -22.14 -21.04
CA CYS A 193 -16.38 -22.47 -20.58
C CYS A 193 -17.48 -22.16 -21.59
N GLU A 194 -17.38 -21.02 -22.27
CA GLU A 194 -18.35 -20.61 -23.30
C GLU A 194 -18.30 -21.54 -24.51
N SER A 195 -17.10 -21.90 -24.95
CA SER A 195 -16.88 -22.77 -26.15
C SER A 195 -17.10 -24.25 -25.89
N ALA A 196 -17.10 -24.73 -24.66
CA ALA A 196 -17.26 -26.13 -24.32
C ALA A 196 -18.64 -26.66 -24.68
N VAL A 197 -18.66 -27.75 -25.50
CA VAL A 197 -19.89 -28.47 -25.86
C VAL A 197 -20.45 -29.24 -24.63
N ASP A 198 -19.57 -29.87 -23.88
CA ASP A 198 -19.93 -30.55 -22.64
C ASP A 198 -19.38 -29.78 -21.43
N LYS A 199 -20.27 -29.14 -20.68
CA LYS A 199 -19.91 -28.34 -19.50
C LYS A 199 -19.30 -29.13 -18.34
N ARG A 200 -19.27 -30.46 -18.41
CA ARG A 200 -18.62 -31.34 -17.43
C ARG A 200 -17.11 -31.48 -17.66
N LEU A 201 -16.62 -31.10 -18.85
CA LEU A 201 -15.21 -31.14 -19.21
C LEU A 201 -14.83 -29.88 -19.95
N ILE A 202 -13.92 -29.11 -19.38
CA ILE A 202 -13.37 -27.89 -19.97
C ILE A 202 -11.88 -28.11 -20.18
N ILE A 203 -11.44 -27.91 -21.42
CA ILE A 203 -10.03 -28.03 -21.82
C ILE A 203 -9.51 -26.60 -22.04
N LEU A 204 -8.39 -26.29 -21.43
CA LEU A 204 -7.65 -25.05 -21.65
C LEU A 204 -6.48 -25.36 -22.58
N ASP A 205 -6.41 -24.64 -23.69
CA ASP A 205 -5.32 -24.73 -24.69
C ASP A 205 -4.13 -23.82 -24.30
#